data_262649a4e1f5c502764fb66916433c88
#
_entry.id   262649a4e1f5c502764fb66916433c88
#
_cell.length_a   1.000
_cell.length_b   1.000
_cell.length_c   1.000
_cell.angle_alpha   90.00
_cell.angle_beta   90.00
_cell.angle_gamma   90.00
#
_symmetry.space_group_name_H-M   'P 1'
#
loop_
_entity.id
_entity.type
_entity.pdbx_description
1 polymer ?
#
loop_
_entity_poly.entity_id
_entity_poly.type
_entity_poly.pdbx_seq_one_letter_code
_entity_poly.pdbx_strand_id
1 'polypeptide(L)'
;RCPNVESCPAQLTERIINLASRKAFDIEHLGDQSAIALTNPEEDRPGSIDTYAPNITEIFVKPGEEPEPYEPVRGLELPVPQTPVLSSEAGLFSLTADKLKDVRVWREAPIIEIHETTAPNGRTRKVRKRVGGSGLWHQVPAFWTTPTPARKRKETDVDSDVEYPQYVVPDDAVVVREETKVTRGGASSVQPVYIRPAENTRKMLDEMDKARHVDLWRVLVALSIRRLGPPTARTIASAFGTLDAIEHATEDELSQIDGIGPEIAESVVKWFAAARQPGDWRGTVLDAWKAAGVGVGQAQTSGLPQTLAGKTVVVTGSLEDFSRDSAKEAIVLRGGKAAGSVSRKTDWVVVGENAGSKAAKAEELGIPMLNEDQFKQLLDTGTLDTGIVE
;
A
#
# COMPACT_ATOMS: atom_id res chain seq x y z
N ARG A 1 -9.56 24.75 -3.64
CA ARG A 1 -9.20 23.46 -4.25
C ARG A 1 -9.23 23.62 -5.76
N CYS A 2 -8.27 23.05 -6.47
CA CYS A 2 -8.24 23.04 -7.92
C CYS A 2 -9.50 22.30 -8.44
N PRO A 3 -10.28 22.89 -9.34
CA PRO A 3 -11.52 22.28 -9.85
C PRO A 3 -11.26 21.10 -10.82
N ASN A 4 -10.02 20.95 -11.29
CA ASN A 4 -9.65 19.94 -12.29
C ASN A 4 -9.43 18.55 -11.64
N VAL A 5 -10.50 17.97 -11.11
CA VAL A 5 -10.43 16.68 -10.40
C VAL A 5 -10.20 15.51 -11.37
N GLU A 6 -10.77 15.57 -12.57
CA GLU A 6 -10.79 14.46 -13.52
C GLU A 6 -9.47 14.28 -14.26
N SER A 7 -8.83 15.35 -14.70
CA SER A 7 -7.69 15.27 -15.62
C SER A 7 -6.34 15.67 -15.03
N CYS A 8 -6.27 16.02 -13.73
CA CYS A 8 -5.00 16.38 -13.09
C CYS A 8 -4.26 15.13 -12.61
N PRO A 9 -3.09 14.75 -13.19
CA PRO A 9 -2.34 13.57 -12.78
C PRO A 9 -1.95 13.62 -11.31
N ALA A 10 -1.48 14.77 -10.80
CA ALA A 10 -1.10 14.93 -9.40
C ALA A 10 -2.27 14.67 -8.43
N GLN A 11 -3.49 15.13 -8.77
CA GLN A 11 -4.66 14.82 -7.95
C GLN A 11 -5.04 13.35 -8.02
N LEU A 12 -4.89 12.70 -9.18
CA LEU A 12 -5.13 11.27 -9.31
C LEU A 12 -4.12 10.48 -8.49
N THR A 13 -2.82 10.84 -8.53
CA THR A 13 -1.78 10.24 -7.71
C THR A 13 -2.16 10.27 -6.22
N GLU A 14 -2.53 11.45 -5.70
CA GLU A 14 -2.96 11.62 -4.31
C GLU A 14 -4.21 10.79 -3.97
N ARG A 15 -5.16 10.69 -4.88
CA ARG A 15 -6.34 9.84 -4.68
C ARG A 15 -5.98 8.36 -4.64
N ILE A 16 -5.09 7.88 -5.51
CA ILE A 16 -4.59 6.50 -5.49
C ILE A 16 -3.86 6.21 -4.17
N ILE A 17 -3.00 7.13 -3.68
CA ILE A 17 -2.35 7.01 -2.37
C ILE A 17 -3.38 6.92 -1.24
N ASN A 18 -4.41 7.78 -1.28
CA ASN A 18 -5.47 7.75 -0.28
C ASN A 18 -6.27 6.43 -0.32
N LEU A 19 -6.57 5.91 -1.52
CA LEU A 19 -7.22 4.61 -1.69
C LEU A 19 -6.40 3.46 -1.11
N ALA A 20 -5.08 3.49 -1.28
CA ALA A 20 -4.17 2.48 -0.74
C ALA A 20 -3.97 2.58 0.77
N SER A 21 -4.36 3.70 1.39
CA SER A 21 -4.13 3.94 2.82
C SER A 21 -4.89 2.96 3.72
N ARG A 22 -4.39 2.77 4.95
CA ARG A 22 -5.02 1.96 6.00
C ARG A 22 -6.46 2.35 6.33
N LYS A 23 -6.86 3.58 6.00
CA LYS A 23 -8.23 4.08 6.25
C LYS A 23 -9.22 3.65 5.17
N ALA A 24 -8.74 3.25 3.99
CA ALA A 24 -9.54 2.83 2.86
C ALA A 24 -9.26 1.36 2.53
N PHE A 25 -8.67 1.04 1.39
CA PHE A 25 -8.46 -0.34 0.95
C PHE A 25 -7.28 -1.06 1.62
N ASP A 26 -6.36 -0.35 2.28
CA ASP A 26 -5.18 -0.90 2.96
C ASP A 26 -4.30 -1.77 2.04
N ILE A 27 -3.95 -1.22 0.89
CA ILE A 27 -3.15 -1.93 -0.12
C ILE A 27 -1.67 -1.68 0.17
N GLU A 28 -1.02 -2.64 0.81
CA GLU A 28 0.42 -2.57 1.03
C GLU A 28 1.19 -2.56 -0.30
N HIS A 29 2.38 -1.97 -0.30
CA HIS A 29 3.25 -1.77 -1.48
C HIS A 29 2.70 -0.84 -2.58
N LEU A 30 1.49 -0.28 -2.43
CA LEU A 30 0.98 0.81 -3.25
C LEU A 30 1.21 2.16 -2.55
N GLY A 31 2.46 2.54 -2.38
CA GLY A 31 2.88 3.84 -1.85
C GLY A 31 3.11 4.87 -2.95
N ASP A 32 3.66 6.03 -2.56
CA ASP A 32 3.88 7.21 -3.43
C ASP A 32 4.57 6.86 -4.75
N GLN A 33 5.68 6.11 -4.71
CA GLN A 33 6.44 5.75 -5.90
C GLN A 33 5.63 4.87 -6.88
N SER A 34 4.84 3.94 -6.36
CA SER A 34 3.99 3.08 -7.19
C SER A 34 2.81 3.87 -7.74
N ALA A 35 2.21 4.77 -6.95
CA ALA A 35 1.13 5.63 -7.40
C ALA A 35 1.58 6.59 -8.53
N ILE A 36 2.75 7.23 -8.37
CA ILE A 36 3.37 8.08 -9.40
C ILE A 36 3.61 7.25 -10.67
N ALA A 37 4.23 6.08 -10.55
CA ALA A 37 4.50 5.21 -11.71
C ALA A 37 3.23 4.81 -12.47
N LEU A 38 2.10 4.67 -11.78
CA LEU A 38 0.81 4.31 -12.40
C LEU A 38 0.10 5.50 -13.07
N THR A 39 0.23 6.70 -12.50
CA THR A 39 -0.59 7.87 -12.87
C THR A 39 0.19 8.98 -13.58
N ASN A 40 1.49 9.07 -13.33
CA ASN A 40 2.38 10.11 -13.88
C ASN A 40 3.82 9.60 -14.05
N PRO A 41 4.07 8.55 -14.85
CA PRO A 41 5.40 7.95 -15.00
C PRO A 41 6.47 8.91 -15.55
N GLU A 42 6.06 10.03 -16.11
CA GLU A 42 6.91 11.07 -16.69
C GLU A 42 7.18 12.25 -15.73
N GLU A 43 6.84 12.13 -14.44
CA GLU A 43 6.98 13.23 -13.46
C GLU A 43 8.38 13.84 -13.44
N ASP A 44 9.40 12.98 -13.39
CA ASP A 44 10.81 13.39 -13.34
C ASP A 44 11.50 13.37 -14.70
N ARG A 45 10.74 13.44 -15.80
CA ARG A 45 11.32 13.46 -17.15
C ARG A 45 12.27 14.63 -17.34
N PRO A 46 13.54 14.40 -17.78
CA PRO A 46 14.46 15.50 -18.03
C PRO A 46 13.97 16.41 -19.15
N GLY A 47 14.20 17.71 -18.96
CA GLY A 47 13.80 18.73 -19.94
C GLY A 47 14.73 18.81 -21.14
N SER A 48 15.96 18.26 -21.05
CA SER A 48 16.97 18.28 -22.12
C SER A 48 17.58 16.91 -22.35
N ILE A 49 17.93 16.66 -23.61
CA ILE A 49 18.70 15.48 -24.02
C ILE A 49 20.09 15.45 -23.38
N ASP A 50 20.65 16.61 -23.03
CA ASP A 50 22.00 16.73 -22.47
C ASP A 50 22.12 16.08 -21.09
N THR A 51 20.99 15.91 -20.40
CA THR A 51 20.91 15.23 -19.10
C THR A 51 20.39 13.80 -19.20
N TYR A 52 20.10 13.30 -20.41
CA TYR A 52 19.65 11.94 -20.60
C TYR A 52 20.84 10.99 -20.81
N ALA A 53 21.02 10.09 -19.86
CA ALA A 53 22.14 9.14 -19.81
C ALA A 53 21.63 7.71 -19.59
N PRO A 54 21.06 7.03 -20.63
CA PRO A 54 20.36 5.75 -20.46
C PRO A 54 21.23 4.60 -19.95
N ASN A 55 22.55 4.72 -20.11
CA ASN A 55 23.51 3.70 -19.69
C ASN A 55 24.21 4.04 -18.35
N ILE A 56 23.92 5.19 -17.75
CA ILE A 56 24.51 5.63 -16.48
C ILE A 56 23.47 5.47 -15.38
N THR A 57 23.61 4.43 -14.57
CA THR A 57 22.73 4.17 -13.43
C THR A 57 23.30 4.65 -12.10
N GLU A 58 24.62 4.80 -12.01
CA GLU A 58 25.35 5.30 -10.84
C GLU A 58 26.69 5.88 -11.33
N ILE A 59 27.19 6.90 -10.63
CA ILE A 59 28.51 7.48 -10.87
C ILE A 59 29.37 7.23 -9.65
N PHE A 60 30.54 6.60 -9.86
CA PHE A 60 31.48 6.30 -8.79
C PHE A 60 32.63 7.29 -8.77
N VAL A 61 32.88 7.87 -7.61
CA VAL A 61 33.99 8.78 -7.38
C VAL A 61 34.77 8.37 -6.13
N LYS A 62 36.02 8.81 -6.02
CA LYS A 62 36.74 8.74 -4.74
C LYS A 62 36.31 9.86 -3.80
N PRO A 63 36.50 9.70 -2.48
CA PRO A 63 36.17 10.74 -1.52
C PRO A 63 36.79 12.08 -1.87
N GLY A 64 35.91 13.10 -2.05
CA GLY A 64 36.33 14.46 -2.38
C GLY A 64 36.69 14.71 -3.87
N GLU A 65 36.51 13.73 -4.74
CA GLU A 65 36.60 13.92 -6.19
C GLU A 65 35.23 14.28 -6.78
N GLU A 66 35.20 15.20 -7.75
CA GLU A 66 34.00 15.48 -8.55
C GLU A 66 33.88 14.47 -9.69
N PRO A 67 32.63 14.15 -10.12
CA PRO A 67 32.41 13.29 -11.29
C PRO A 67 32.95 13.95 -12.56
N GLU A 68 33.42 13.10 -13.50
CA GLU A 68 33.79 13.58 -14.82
C GLU A 68 32.58 14.15 -15.57
N PRO A 69 32.77 15.22 -16.37
CA PRO A 69 31.71 15.79 -17.19
C PRO A 69 31.09 14.74 -18.12
N TYR A 70 29.77 14.70 -18.17
CA TYR A 70 29.04 13.83 -19.09
C TYR A 70 29.00 14.46 -20.50
N GLU A 71 29.38 13.66 -21.50
CA GLU A 71 29.18 14.03 -22.89
C GLU A 71 28.00 13.22 -23.47
N PRO A 72 26.93 13.89 -23.94
CA PRO A 72 25.79 13.19 -24.53
C PRO A 72 26.20 12.37 -25.77
N VAL A 73 25.65 11.18 -25.88
CA VAL A 73 25.89 10.31 -27.04
C VAL A 73 25.24 10.93 -28.28
N ARG A 74 26.02 11.08 -29.37
CA ARG A 74 25.50 11.62 -30.63
C ARG A 74 24.37 10.77 -31.20
N GLY A 75 23.28 11.43 -31.61
CA GLY A 75 22.10 10.76 -32.19
C GLY A 75 21.19 10.09 -31.16
N LEU A 76 21.41 10.34 -29.87
CA LEU A 76 20.50 9.92 -28.82
C LEU A 76 19.27 10.84 -28.85
N GLU A 77 18.08 10.25 -28.68
CA GLU A 77 16.81 10.96 -28.56
C GLU A 77 16.15 10.60 -27.22
N LEU A 78 15.41 11.55 -26.67
CA LEU A 78 14.56 11.25 -25.51
C LEU A 78 13.46 10.27 -25.93
N PRO A 79 13.21 9.22 -25.14
CA PRO A 79 12.08 8.32 -25.40
C PRO A 79 10.76 9.07 -25.52
N VAL A 80 9.85 8.57 -26.32
CA VAL A 80 8.48 9.10 -26.39
C VAL A 80 7.83 9.01 -25.01
N PRO A 81 7.15 10.08 -24.54
CA PRO A 81 6.46 10.03 -23.25
C PRO A 81 5.45 8.89 -23.19
N GLN A 82 5.44 8.20 -22.03
CA GLN A 82 4.52 7.10 -21.79
C GLN A 82 3.13 7.61 -21.43
N THR A 83 2.12 6.89 -21.90
CA THR A 83 0.74 7.09 -21.41
C THR A 83 0.62 6.41 -20.04
N PRO A 84 0.09 7.09 -19.02
CA PRO A 84 -0.15 6.48 -17.73
C PRO A 84 -1.05 5.23 -17.81
N VAL A 85 -0.78 4.22 -17.01
CA VAL A 85 -1.60 3.00 -16.92
C VAL A 85 -2.95 3.30 -16.27
N LEU A 86 -2.97 4.23 -15.31
CA LEU A 86 -4.18 4.72 -14.69
C LEU A 86 -4.45 6.16 -15.09
N SER A 87 -5.60 6.39 -15.75
CA SER A 87 -6.16 7.70 -16.01
C SER A 87 -7.30 8.08 -15.05
N SER A 88 -7.77 7.12 -14.24
CA SER A 88 -8.75 7.30 -13.18
C SER A 88 -8.66 6.16 -12.16
N GLU A 89 -9.33 6.31 -11.02
CA GLU A 89 -9.44 5.27 -9.98
C GLU A 89 -10.20 4.02 -10.47
N ALA A 90 -11.02 4.17 -11.50
CA ALA A 90 -11.78 3.08 -12.10
C ALA A 90 -10.89 1.91 -12.54
N GLY A 91 -9.68 2.22 -13.04
CA GLY A 91 -8.74 1.23 -13.52
C GLY A 91 -8.02 0.43 -12.42
N LEU A 92 -8.08 0.85 -11.16
CA LEU A 92 -7.26 0.31 -10.08
C LEU A 92 -7.34 -1.22 -9.99
N PHE A 93 -8.53 -1.77 -9.82
CA PHE A 93 -8.74 -3.20 -9.66
C PHE A 93 -8.66 -4.01 -10.98
N SER A 94 -8.38 -3.37 -12.09
CA SER A 94 -8.11 -4.03 -13.38
C SER A 94 -6.62 -4.19 -13.69
N LEU A 95 -5.74 -3.76 -12.79
CA LEU A 95 -4.29 -3.88 -12.95
C LEU A 95 -3.86 -5.35 -12.93
N THR A 96 -2.95 -5.69 -13.82
CA THR A 96 -2.31 -7.01 -13.90
C THR A 96 -0.81 -6.83 -14.12
N ALA A 97 -0.04 -7.88 -13.84
CA ALA A 97 1.41 -7.84 -14.06
C ALA A 97 1.75 -7.47 -15.51
N ASP A 98 0.99 -7.97 -16.48
CA ASP A 98 1.23 -7.69 -17.91
C ASP A 98 1.01 -6.21 -18.26
N LYS A 99 -0.03 -5.57 -17.71
CA LYS A 99 -0.26 -4.14 -17.91
C LYS A 99 0.86 -3.27 -17.33
N LEU A 100 1.57 -3.78 -16.33
CA LEU A 100 2.65 -3.09 -15.63
C LEU A 100 4.04 -3.36 -16.22
N LYS A 101 4.15 -4.27 -17.22
CA LYS A 101 5.40 -4.76 -17.75
C LYS A 101 6.31 -3.66 -18.33
N ASP A 102 5.71 -2.76 -19.09
CA ASP A 102 6.46 -1.76 -19.85
C ASP A 102 6.49 -0.39 -19.16
N VAL A 103 5.93 -0.29 -17.94
CA VAL A 103 5.95 0.97 -17.18
C VAL A 103 7.36 1.28 -16.72
N ARG A 104 7.86 2.45 -17.13
CA ARG A 104 9.17 2.97 -16.75
C ARG A 104 9.02 4.29 -16.04
N VAL A 105 9.94 4.54 -15.12
CA VAL A 105 10.03 5.83 -14.41
C VAL A 105 11.43 6.40 -14.58
N TRP A 106 11.53 7.70 -14.48
CA TRP A 106 12.80 8.40 -14.53
C TRP A 106 13.52 8.32 -13.18
N ARG A 107 14.81 8.10 -13.23
CA ARG A 107 15.69 8.10 -12.04
C ARG A 107 16.94 8.90 -12.34
N GLU A 108 17.30 9.75 -11.40
CA GLU A 108 18.56 10.44 -11.40
C GLU A 108 19.67 9.48 -10.98
N ALA A 109 20.76 9.41 -11.74
CA ALA A 109 21.91 8.62 -11.38
C ALA A 109 22.60 9.23 -10.15
N PRO A 110 22.70 8.51 -9.02
CA PRO A 110 23.35 9.03 -7.83
C PRO A 110 24.87 9.07 -7.99
N ILE A 111 25.51 10.03 -7.33
CA ILE A 111 26.96 10.04 -7.14
C ILE A 111 27.27 9.24 -5.88
N ILE A 112 28.13 8.24 -6.04
CA ILE A 112 28.53 7.27 -5.01
C ILE A 112 30.01 7.40 -4.72
N GLU A 113 30.37 7.85 -3.54
CA GLU A 113 31.75 7.78 -3.04
C GLU A 113 32.09 6.37 -2.58
N ILE A 114 33.27 5.89 -3.00
CA ILE A 114 33.82 4.61 -2.56
C ILE A 114 34.85 4.85 -1.46
N HIS A 115 34.47 4.62 -0.21
CA HIS A 115 35.35 4.68 0.94
C HIS A 115 35.96 3.31 1.24
N GLU A 116 37.27 3.27 1.52
CA GLU A 116 37.94 2.06 2.00
C GLU A 116 38.03 2.10 3.53
N THR A 117 37.48 1.09 4.18
CA THR A 117 37.55 0.93 5.64
C THR A 117 38.27 -0.37 5.96
N THR A 118 39.28 -0.30 6.84
CA THR A 118 40.01 -1.48 7.28
C THR A 118 39.42 -1.95 8.62
N ALA A 119 38.94 -3.18 8.66
CA ALA A 119 38.44 -3.80 9.89
C ALA A 119 39.62 -4.14 10.82
N PRO A 120 39.37 -4.34 12.13
CA PRO A 120 40.41 -4.69 13.11
C PRO A 120 41.23 -5.96 12.76
N ASN A 121 40.67 -6.83 11.93
CA ASN A 121 41.31 -8.06 11.44
C ASN A 121 42.18 -7.82 10.17
N GLY A 122 42.46 -6.56 9.80
CA GLY A 122 43.28 -6.20 8.63
C GLY A 122 42.59 -6.34 7.28
N ARG A 123 41.32 -6.76 7.21
CA ARG A 123 40.58 -6.84 5.94
C ARG A 123 40.05 -5.48 5.53
N THR A 124 40.42 -5.02 4.33
CA THR A 124 39.86 -3.80 3.72
C THR A 124 38.50 -4.11 3.10
N ARG A 125 37.52 -3.28 3.40
CA ARG A 125 36.17 -3.32 2.85
C ARG A 125 35.86 -2.00 2.15
N LYS A 126 35.30 -2.07 0.94
CA LYS A 126 34.78 -0.91 0.24
C LYS A 126 33.35 -0.61 0.73
N VAL A 127 33.13 0.60 1.19
CA VAL A 127 31.82 1.10 1.61
C VAL A 127 31.35 2.14 0.61
N ARG A 128 30.13 1.98 0.13
CA ARG A 128 29.48 2.89 -0.83
C ARG A 128 28.67 3.92 -0.07
N LYS A 129 28.87 5.20 -0.33
CA LYS A 129 28.12 6.29 0.29
C LYS A 129 27.55 7.19 -0.80
N ARG A 130 26.22 7.34 -0.85
CA ARG A 130 25.56 8.32 -1.71
C ARG A 130 25.87 9.72 -1.19
N VAL A 131 26.37 10.59 -2.05
CA VAL A 131 26.76 11.98 -1.70
C VAL A 131 25.94 13.03 -2.41
N GLY A 132 25.27 12.67 -3.52
CA GLY A 132 24.43 13.61 -4.25
C GLY A 132 23.72 12.99 -5.44
N GLY A 133 23.04 13.82 -6.21
CA GLY A 133 22.53 13.54 -7.55
C GLY A 133 23.50 14.10 -8.58
N SER A 134 23.54 13.49 -9.76
CA SER A 134 24.45 13.89 -10.84
C SER A 134 23.82 14.85 -11.84
N GLY A 135 22.51 15.06 -11.78
CA GLY A 135 21.74 15.74 -12.82
C GLY A 135 21.53 14.87 -14.09
N LEU A 136 22.01 13.62 -14.11
CA LEU A 136 21.86 12.70 -15.23
C LEU A 136 20.71 11.73 -14.97
N TRP A 137 19.86 11.56 -15.96
CA TRP A 137 18.62 10.79 -15.84
C TRP A 137 18.60 9.59 -16.77
N HIS A 138 18.01 8.51 -16.30
CA HIS A 138 17.75 7.31 -17.07
C HIS A 138 16.40 6.71 -16.71
N GLN A 139 15.85 5.87 -17.58
CA GLN A 139 14.62 5.15 -17.33
C GLN A 139 14.88 3.79 -16.70
N VAL A 140 14.12 3.46 -15.67
CA VAL A 140 14.12 2.13 -15.03
C VAL A 140 12.73 1.51 -15.07
N PRO A 141 12.60 0.18 -15.17
CA PRO A 141 11.32 -0.49 -14.98
C PRO A 141 10.77 -0.19 -13.58
N ALA A 142 9.49 0.16 -13.49
CA ALA A 142 8.86 0.47 -12.21
C ALA A 142 8.39 -0.78 -11.46
N PHE A 143 7.85 -1.76 -12.18
CA PHE A 143 7.14 -2.91 -11.61
C PHE A 143 7.75 -4.26 -11.97
N TRP A 144 8.63 -4.29 -12.95
CA TRP A 144 9.32 -5.52 -13.37
C TRP A 144 10.81 -5.42 -13.08
N THR A 145 11.47 -6.56 -12.98
CA THR A 145 12.90 -6.63 -12.67
C THR A 145 13.58 -7.69 -13.51
N THR A 146 14.89 -7.58 -13.66
CA THR A 146 15.78 -8.57 -14.28
C THR A 146 16.60 -9.24 -13.17
N PRO A 147 16.05 -10.28 -12.48
CA PRO A 147 16.79 -10.97 -11.43
C PRO A 147 17.90 -11.83 -12.01
N THR A 148 18.90 -12.14 -11.19
CA THR A 148 19.90 -13.14 -11.54
C THR A 148 19.24 -14.52 -11.60
N PRO A 149 19.42 -15.29 -12.69
CA PRO A 149 18.89 -16.64 -12.80
C PRO A 149 19.37 -17.53 -11.65
N ALA A 150 18.44 -18.26 -11.04
CA ALA A 150 18.77 -19.23 -10.01
C ALA A 150 19.29 -20.52 -10.65
N ARG A 151 20.44 -20.97 -10.19
CA ARG A 151 20.98 -22.27 -10.60
C ARG A 151 20.18 -23.37 -9.90
N LYS A 152 19.73 -24.38 -10.66
CA LYS A 152 19.12 -25.58 -10.08
C LYS A 152 20.09 -26.22 -9.10
N ARG A 153 19.69 -26.47 -7.85
CA ARG A 153 20.50 -27.26 -6.91
C ARG A 153 20.71 -28.64 -7.51
N LYS A 154 21.95 -29.12 -7.51
CA LYS A 154 22.20 -30.53 -7.77
C LYS A 154 21.43 -31.31 -6.71
N GLU A 155 20.44 -32.06 -7.08
CA GLU A 155 20.10 -33.26 -6.31
C GLU A 155 21.39 -34.06 -6.27
N THR A 156 21.73 -34.58 -5.11
CA THR A 156 22.94 -35.37 -4.86
C THR A 156 22.82 -36.73 -5.54
N ASP A 157 22.41 -36.76 -6.77
CA ASP A 157 22.37 -37.96 -7.56
C ASP A 157 23.49 -37.99 -8.59
N VAL A 158 24.10 -39.08 -8.58
CA VAL A 158 25.35 -39.62 -9.00
C VAL A 158 25.61 -39.61 -10.51
N ASP A 159 24.76 -39.04 -11.35
CA ASP A 159 24.98 -38.91 -12.79
C ASP A 159 25.36 -37.46 -13.15
N SER A 160 26.64 -37.19 -13.02
CA SER A 160 27.25 -35.88 -13.27
C SER A 160 27.67 -35.67 -14.73
N ASP A 161 26.97 -36.21 -15.70
CA ASP A 161 27.26 -35.99 -17.13
C ASP A 161 26.58 -34.70 -17.67
N VAL A 162 26.01 -33.87 -16.82
CA VAL A 162 25.51 -32.54 -17.25
C VAL A 162 26.67 -31.55 -17.20
N GLU A 163 27.33 -31.34 -18.34
CA GLU A 163 28.42 -30.40 -18.52
C GLU A 163 28.11 -28.94 -18.16
N TYR A 164 26.82 -28.57 -18.05
CA TYR A 164 26.37 -27.19 -17.80
C TYR A 164 25.35 -27.09 -16.68
N PRO A 165 25.45 -26.04 -15.84
CA PRO A 165 24.47 -25.79 -14.81
C PRO A 165 23.11 -25.44 -15.44
N GLN A 166 22.07 -26.18 -15.05
CA GLN A 166 20.70 -25.85 -15.44
C GLN A 166 20.21 -24.66 -14.61
N TYR A 167 19.64 -23.67 -15.27
CA TYR A 167 19.01 -22.51 -14.64
C TYR A 167 17.50 -22.69 -14.58
N VAL A 168 16.91 -22.28 -13.46
CA VAL A 168 15.45 -22.31 -13.28
C VAL A 168 14.89 -20.96 -13.69
N VAL A 169 13.98 -20.97 -14.64
CA VAL A 169 13.17 -19.81 -15.03
C VAL A 169 11.86 -19.92 -14.26
N PRO A 170 11.49 -18.90 -13.44
CA PRO A 170 10.20 -18.88 -12.75
C PRO A 170 9.03 -18.87 -13.75
N ASP A 171 7.87 -19.43 -13.34
CA ASP A 171 6.69 -19.52 -14.21
C ASP A 171 6.12 -18.14 -14.58
N ASP A 172 6.33 -17.14 -13.73
CA ASP A 172 5.92 -15.74 -13.93
C ASP A 172 6.94 -14.91 -14.74
N ALA A 173 7.98 -15.54 -15.26
CA ALA A 173 9.06 -14.86 -15.96
C ALA A 173 8.95 -14.96 -17.50
N VAL A 174 9.42 -13.90 -18.16
CA VAL A 174 9.54 -13.85 -19.61
C VAL A 174 11.02 -13.84 -19.98
N VAL A 175 11.48 -14.86 -20.71
CA VAL A 175 12.84 -14.90 -21.22
C VAL A 175 12.99 -13.89 -22.35
N VAL A 176 13.90 -12.93 -22.19
CA VAL A 176 14.16 -11.86 -23.18
C VAL A 176 15.33 -12.18 -24.11
N ARG A 177 16.32 -12.94 -23.63
CA ARG A 177 17.48 -13.42 -24.39
C ARG A 177 18.22 -14.51 -23.62
N GLU A 178 19.17 -15.13 -24.27
CA GLU A 178 20.16 -16.00 -23.63
C GLU A 178 21.55 -15.37 -23.68
N GLU A 179 22.34 -15.53 -22.63
CA GLU A 179 23.72 -15.05 -22.54
C GLU A 179 24.67 -16.19 -22.20
N THR A 180 25.80 -16.24 -22.92
CA THR A 180 26.89 -17.15 -22.58
C THR A 180 27.82 -16.46 -21.58
N LYS A 181 27.91 -17.00 -20.37
CA LYS A 181 28.87 -16.53 -19.35
C LYS A 181 30.04 -17.48 -19.25
N VAL A 182 31.23 -16.90 -19.30
CA VAL A 182 32.50 -17.63 -19.10
C VAL A 182 33.00 -17.39 -17.70
N THR A 183 33.27 -18.46 -16.95
CA THR A 183 33.84 -18.39 -15.60
C THR A 183 35.34 -18.09 -15.66
N ARG A 184 35.93 -17.65 -14.52
CA ARG A 184 37.38 -17.45 -14.42
C ARG A 184 38.21 -18.71 -14.78
N GLY A 185 37.64 -19.90 -14.66
CA GLY A 185 38.25 -21.18 -15.04
C GLY A 185 38.07 -21.61 -16.49
N GLY A 186 37.51 -20.74 -17.37
CA GLY A 186 37.30 -21.00 -18.78
C GLY A 186 36.05 -21.83 -19.11
N ALA A 187 35.30 -22.32 -18.13
CA ALA A 187 34.05 -23.01 -18.40
C ALA A 187 32.96 -22.02 -18.85
N SER A 188 32.29 -22.31 -19.96
CA SER A 188 31.16 -21.52 -20.47
C SER A 188 29.82 -22.13 -20.04
N SER A 189 28.83 -21.29 -19.77
CA SER A 189 27.45 -21.71 -19.52
C SER A 189 26.49 -20.75 -20.18
N VAL A 190 25.45 -21.28 -20.81
CA VAL A 190 24.33 -20.49 -21.31
C VAL A 190 23.34 -20.30 -20.18
N GLN A 191 22.92 -19.05 -19.94
CA GLN A 191 21.91 -18.76 -18.93
C GLN A 191 20.84 -17.84 -19.51
N PRO A 192 19.57 -18.05 -19.15
CA PRO A 192 18.50 -17.18 -19.58
C PRO A 192 18.63 -15.80 -18.92
N VAL A 193 18.44 -14.74 -19.69
CA VAL A 193 18.11 -13.42 -19.18
C VAL A 193 16.62 -13.26 -19.26
N TYR A 194 15.99 -13.08 -18.13
CA TYR A 194 14.55 -12.96 -18.05
C TYR A 194 14.12 -11.76 -17.21
N ILE A 195 12.95 -11.26 -17.49
CA ILE A 195 12.27 -10.27 -16.66
C ILE A 195 11.08 -10.93 -15.98
N ARG A 196 10.73 -10.48 -14.79
CA ARG A 196 9.58 -10.93 -14.03
C ARG A 196 9.02 -9.79 -13.20
N PRO A 197 7.75 -9.87 -12.74
CA PRO A 197 7.23 -8.91 -11.79
C PRO A 197 8.14 -8.83 -10.55
N ALA A 198 8.44 -7.61 -10.11
CA ALA A 198 9.20 -7.40 -8.88
C ALA A 198 8.41 -7.95 -7.68
N GLU A 199 9.11 -8.34 -6.61
CA GLU A 199 8.48 -8.91 -5.42
C GLU A 199 7.41 -7.98 -4.83
N ASN A 200 7.71 -6.68 -4.75
CA ASN A 200 6.74 -5.68 -4.27
C ASN A 200 5.54 -5.55 -5.21
N THR A 201 5.73 -5.73 -6.51
CA THR A 201 4.62 -5.70 -7.49
C THR A 201 3.68 -6.88 -7.28
N ARG A 202 4.20 -8.09 -7.07
CA ARG A 202 3.38 -9.26 -6.77
C ARG A 202 2.58 -9.06 -5.49
N LYS A 203 3.24 -8.65 -4.42
CA LYS A 203 2.58 -8.34 -3.15
C LYS A 203 1.52 -7.26 -3.29
N MET A 204 1.81 -6.18 -4.01
CA MET A 204 0.83 -5.13 -4.29
C MET A 204 -0.42 -5.68 -5.00
N LEU A 205 -0.24 -6.51 -6.04
CA LEU A 205 -1.37 -7.11 -6.77
C LEU A 205 -2.16 -8.09 -5.89
N ASP A 206 -1.48 -8.87 -5.05
CA ASP A 206 -2.12 -9.76 -4.08
C ASP A 206 -2.94 -8.98 -3.03
N GLU A 207 -2.40 -7.85 -2.53
CA GLU A 207 -3.13 -6.96 -1.62
C GLU A 207 -4.33 -6.29 -2.30
N MET A 208 -4.21 -5.92 -3.58
CA MET A 208 -5.33 -5.40 -4.36
C MET A 208 -6.44 -6.42 -4.55
N ASP A 209 -6.11 -7.69 -4.71
CA ASP A 209 -7.11 -8.76 -4.80
C ASP A 209 -7.85 -8.95 -3.46
N LYS A 210 -7.13 -8.94 -2.34
CA LYS A 210 -7.72 -8.94 -0.99
C LYS A 210 -8.60 -7.71 -0.76
N ALA A 211 -8.18 -6.54 -1.26
CA ALA A 211 -8.89 -5.27 -1.11
C ALA A 211 -10.27 -5.26 -1.77
N ARG A 212 -10.56 -6.15 -2.72
CA ARG A 212 -11.92 -6.33 -3.28
C ARG A 212 -12.93 -6.79 -2.23
N HIS A 213 -12.47 -7.47 -1.20
CA HIS A 213 -13.29 -8.11 -0.16
C HIS A 213 -13.25 -7.38 1.19
N VAL A 214 -12.76 -6.14 1.21
CA VAL A 214 -12.76 -5.33 2.45
C VAL A 214 -14.18 -4.96 2.88
N ASP A 215 -14.31 -4.61 4.15
CA ASP A 215 -15.57 -4.16 4.73
C ASP A 215 -16.18 -2.97 3.96
N LEU A 216 -17.50 -2.96 3.85
CA LEU A 216 -18.26 -1.92 3.14
C LEU A 216 -17.91 -0.50 3.58
N TRP A 217 -17.65 -0.28 4.88
CA TRP A 217 -17.26 1.04 5.38
C TRP A 217 -15.93 1.54 4.78
N ARG A 218 -14.99 0.64 4.46
CA ARG A 218 -13.71 0.98 3.82
C ARG A 218 -13.95 1.43 2.37
N VAL A 219 -14.86 0.78 1.67
CA VAL A 219 -15.30 1.21 0.33
C VAL A 219 -15.90 2.60 0.37
N LEU A 220 -16.76 2.88 1.35
CA LEU A 220 -17.36 4.22 1.52
C LEU A 220 -16.29 5.30 1.78
N VAL A 221 -15.28 5.01 2.61
CA VAL A 221 -14.15 5.93 2.83
C VAL A 221 -13.35 6.14 1.54
N ALA A 222 -13.12 5.05 0.78
CA ALA A 222 -12.42 5.08 -0.49
C ALA A 222 -13.11 5.99 -1.53
N LEU A 223 -14.44 6.05 -1.55
CA LEU A 223 -15.20 6.96 -2.42
C LEU A 223 -14.95 8.44 -2.11
N SER A 224 -14.22 8.76 -1.05
CA SER A 224 -13.82 10.13 -0.67
C SER A 224 -15.00 11.11 -0.58
N ILE A 225 -16.14 10.62 -0.12
CA ILE A 225 -17.34 11.44 0.11
C ILE A 225 -17.03 12.49 1.18
N ARG A 226 -17.36 13.74 0.89
CA ARG A 226 -17.09 14.84 1.82
C ARG A 226 -17.74 14.61 3.17
N ARG A 227 -16.99 14.86 4.28
CA ARG A 227 -17.43 14.67 5.68
C ARG A 227 -17.65 13.22 6.10
N LEU A 228 -17.46 12.26 5.20
CA LEU A 228 -17.59 10.84 5.50
C LEU A 228 -16.22 10.27 5.93
N GLY A 229 -15.97 10.27 7.22
CA GLY A 229 -14.77 9.63 7.82
C GLY A 229 -15.04 8.18 8.24
N PRO A 230 -14.00 7.43 8.65
CA PRO A 230 -14.16 6.02 9.03
C PRO A 230 -15.24 5.75 10.10
N PRO A 231 -15.40 6.53 11.19
CA PRO A 231 -16.46 6.29 12.16
C PRO A 231 -17.85 6.38 11.55
N THR A 232 -18.10 7.44 10.78
CA THR A 232 -19.37 7.71 10.12
C THR A 232 -19.68 6.67 9.03
N ALA A 233 -18.65 6.28 8.25
CA ALA A 233 -18.77 5.26 7.23
C ALA A 233 -19.16 3.90 7.83
N ARG A 234 -18.59 3.52 9.00
CA ARG A 234 -18.99 2.31 9.73
C ARG A 234 -20.44 2.34 10.18
N THR A 235 -20.87 3.46 10.73
CA THR A 235 -22.25 3.64 11.17
C THR A 235 -23.24 3.46 10.01
N ILE A 236 -22.99 4.10 8.88
CA ILE A 236 -23.80 3.97 7.66
C ILE A 236 -23.76 2.54 7.11
N ALA A 237 -22.56 1.95 6.97
CA ALA A 237 -22.39 0.59 6.48
C ALA A 237 -23.14 -0.45 7.33
N SER A 238 -23.09 -0.29 8.67
CA SER A 238 -23.82 -1.16 9.61
C SER A 238 -25.32 -1.01 9.50
N ALA A 239 -25.83 0.19 9.27
CA ALA A 239 -27.27 0.45 9.18
C ALA A 239 -27.88 -0.08 7.88
N PHE A 240 -27.19 0.07 6.75
CA PHE A 240 -27.70 -0.31 5.43
C PHE A 240 -27.26 -1.68 4.95
N GLY A 241 -26.12 -2.18 5.41
CA GLY A 241 -25.61 -3.52 5.09
C GLY A 241 -25.03 -3.71 3.68
N THR A 242 -25.51 -2.98 2.68
CA THR A 242 -25.04 -3.11 1.30
C THR A 242 -24.77 -1.76 0.66
N LEU A 243 -23.85 -1.72 -0.31
CA LEU A 243 -23.53 -0.52 -1.08
C LEU A 243 -24.76 -0.04 -1.88
N ASP A 244 -25.52 -0.98 -2.45
CA ASP A 244 -26.72 -0.69 -3.21
C ASP A 244 -27.81 0.02 -2.36
N ALA A 245 -28.03 -0.45 -1.13
CA ALA A 245 -28.95 0.21 -0.20
C ALA A 245 -28.51 1.64 0.13
N ILE A 246 -27.20 1.88 0.31
CA ILE A 246 -26.66 3.21 0.58
C ILE A 246 -26.79 4.13 -0.64
N GLU A 247 -26.56 3.59 -1.82
CA GLU A 247 -26.69 4.31 -3.09
C GLU A 247 -28.10 4.88 -3.31
N HIS A 248 -29.12 4.18 -2.84
CA HIS A 248 -30.52 4.55 -3.00
C HIS A 248 -31.13 5.21 -1.74
N ALA A 249 -30.33 5.35 -0.67
CA ALA A 249 -30.79 5.95 0.58
C ALA A 249 -31.19 7.42 0.40
N THR A 250 -32.23 7.82 1.11
CA THR A 250 -32.68 9.21 1.20
C THR A 250 -31.97 9.97 2.33
N GLU A 251 -32.03 11.31 2.28
CA GLU A 251 -31.48 12.15 3.36
C GLU A 251 -32.17 11.89 4.70
N ASP A 252 -33.49 11.63 4.67
CA ASP A 252 -34.28 11.34 5.87
C ASP A 252 -33.83 10.00 6.51
N GLU A 253 -33.69 8.95 5.72
CA GLU A 253 -33.25 7.64 6.20
C GLU A 253 -31.84 7.72 6.79
N LEU A 254 -30.91 8.41 6.14
CA LEU A 254 -29.55 8.62 6.63
C LEU A 254 -29.54 9.45 7.94
N SER A 255 -30.36 10.51 8.00
CA SER A 255 -30.44 11.41 9.16
C SER A 255 -31.08 10.78 10.39
N GLN A 256 -31.86 9.68 10.24
CA GLN A 256 -32.41 8.91 11.37
C GLN A 256 -31.35 8.06 12.09
N ILE A 257 -30.18 7.87 11.50
CA ILE A 257 -29.10 7.10 12.10
C ILE A 257 -28.38 7.96 13.15
N ASP A 258 -28.23 7.44 14.37
CA ASP A 258 -27.53 8.14 15.45
C ASP A 258 -26.08 8.50 15.04
N GLY A 259 -25.73 9.77 15.17
CA GLY A 259 -24.44 10.32 14.78
C GLY A 259 -24.30 10.73 13.29
N ILE A 260 -25.36 10.60 12.49
CA ILE A 260 -25.42 11.10 11.11
C ILE A 260 -26.27 12.37 11.07
N GLY A 261 -25.60 13.51 11.00
CA GLY A 261 -26.29 14.80 10.84
C GLY A 261 -26.70 15.07 9.40
N PRO A 262 -27.62 16.06 9.20
CA PRO A 262 -28.16 16.39 7.88
C PRO A 262 -27.08 16.77 6.85
N GLU A 263 -26.00 17.42 7.27
CA GLU A 263 -24.89 17.77 6.37
C GLU A 263 -24.10 16.56 5.84
N ILE A 264 -24.04 15.47 6.62
CA ILE A 264 -23.41 14.22 6.19
C ILE A 264 -24.36 13.48 5.27
N ALA A 265 -25.65 13.37 5.63
CA ALA A 265 -26.69 12.76 4.84
C ALA A 265 -26.77 13.40 3.45
N GLU A 266 -26.84 14.74 3.39
CA GLU A 266 -26.81 15.52 2.16
C GLU A 266 -25.56 15.23 1.31
N SER A 267 -24.38 15.14 1.92
CA SER A 267 -23.12 14.86 1.22
C SER A 267 -23.11 13.47 0.58
N VAL A 268 -23.65 12.46 1.26
CA VAL A 268 -23.77 11.10 0.74
C VAL A 268 -24.76 11.05 -0.42
N VAL A 269 -25.97 11.58 -0.23
CA VAL A 269 -27.00 11.58 -1.27
C VAL A 269 -26.55 12.35 -2.51
N LYS A 270 -25.95 13.54 -2.35
CA LYS A 270 -25.41 14.32 -3.47
C LYS A 270 -24.33 13.60 -4.22
N TRP A 271 -23.45 12.87 -3.53
CA TRP A 271 -22.37 12.11 -4.16
C TRP A 271 -22.93 11.01 -5.07
N PHE A 272 -23.86 10.20 -4.55
CA PHE A 272 -24.49 9.12 -5.34
C PHE A 272 -25.44 9.66 -6.41
N ALA A 273 -26.13 10.76 -6.16
CA ALA A 273 -26.94 11.43 -7.19
C ALA A 273 -26.07 11.90 -8.38
N ALA A 274 -24.89 12.43 -8.10
CA ALA A 274 -23.92 12.79 -9.14
C ALA A 274 -23.38 11.53 -9.86
N ALA A 275 -23.05 10.46 -9.14
CA ALA A 275 -22.59 9.21 -9.72
C ALA A 275 -23.60 8.59 -10.71
N ARG A 276 -24.91 8.81 -10.50
CA ARG A 276 -25.98 8.36 -11.42
C ARG A 276 -26.15 9.22 -12.66
N GLN A 277 -25.48 10.39 -12.75
CA GLN A 277 -25.55 11.20 -13.96
C GLN A 277 -24.71 10.57 -15.08
N PRO A 278 -25.26 10.48 -16.31
CA PRO A 278 -24.51 9.96 -17.44
C PRO A 278 -23.20 10.74 -17.68
N GLY A 279 -22.10 10.02 -17.74
CA GLY A 279 -20.77 10.61 -18.00
C GLY A 279 -20.08 11.20 -16.76
N ASP A 280 -20.66 11.14 -15.57
CA ASP A 280 -19.96 11.52 -14.34
C ASP A 280 -18.88 10.48 -13.98
N TRP A 281 -17.69 10.96 -13.67
CA TRP A 281 -16.55 10.11 -13.33
C TRP A 281 -16.79 9.20 -12.11
N ARG A 282 -17.63 9.64 -11.15
CA ARG A 282 -17.97 8.86 -9.95
C ARG A 282 -18.73 7.59 -10.31
N GLY A 283 -19.68 7.71 -11.25
CA GLY A 283 -20.40 6.56 -11.79
C GLY A 283 -19.46 5.57 -12.46
N THR A 284 -18.54 6.07 -13.29
CA THR A 284 -17.52 5.23 -13.95
C THR A 284 -16.66 4.48 -12.95
N VAL A 285 -16.22 5.14 -11.87
CA VAL A 285 -15.45 4.49 -10.79
C VAL A 285 -16.28 3.44 -10.08
N LEU A 286 -17.50 3.78 -9.68
CA LEU A 286 -18.40 2.89 -8.94
C LEU A 286 -18.73 1.62 -9.74
N ASP A 287 -19.08 1.78 -11.01
CA ASP A 287 -19.41 0.68 -11.92
C ASP A 287 -18.20 -0.24 -12.14
N ALA A 288 -17.02 0.34 -12.37
CA ALA A 288 -15.79 -0.43 -12.54
C ALA A 288 -15.42 -1.21 -11.27
N TRP A 289 -15.58 -0.63 -10.09
CA TRP A 289 -15.32 -1.31 -8.83
C TRP A 289 -16.34 -2.42 -8.55
N LYS A 290 -17.62 -2.17 -8.78
CA LYS A 290 -18.67 -3.21 -8.69
C LYS A 290 -18.38 -4.37 -9.66
N ALA A 291 -18.05 -4.07 -10.92
CA ALA A 291 -17.67 -5.09 -11.92
C ALA A 291 -16.44 -5.89 -11.51
N ALA A 292 -15.50 -5.28 -10.77
CA ALA A 292 -14.33 -5.95 -10.19
C ALA A 292 -14.63 -6.72 -8.90
N GLY A 293 -15.86 -6.71 -8.39
CA GLY A 293 -16.27 -7.40 -7.17
C GLY A 293 -16.06 -6.60 -5.89
N VAL A 294 -15.73 -5.31 -5.98
CA VAL A 294 -15.53 -4.44 -4.79
C VAL A 294 -16.88 -4.01 -4.24
N GLY A 295 -17.07 -4.18 -2.95
CA GLY A 295 -18.30 -3.73 -2.26
C GLY A 295 -19.55 -4.58 -2.53
N VAL A 296 -19.40 -5.70 -3.24
CA VAL A 296 -20.51 -6.65 -3.53
C VAL A 296 -20.77 -7.57 -2.33
N GLY A 297 -19.83 -7.68 -1.41
CA GLY A 297 -20.01 -8.41 -0.15
C GLY A 297 -21.03 -7.67 0.73
N GLN A 298 -21.93 -8.41 1.38
CA GLN A 298 -22.68 -7.90 2.52
C GLN A 298 -21.67 -7.30 3.50
N ALA A 299 -22.08 -6.18 4.17
CA ALA A 299 -21.39 -5.83 5.42
C ALA A 299 -21.24 -7.14 6.18
N GLN A 300 -20.02 -7.60 6.36
CA GLN A 300 -19.84 -8.69 7.30
C GLN A 300 -20.32 -8.13 8.64
N THR A 301 -21.58 -8.40 8.96
CA THR A 301 -21.90 -8.63 10.36
C THR A 301 -20.93 -9.75 10.68
N SER A 302 -19.79 -9.37 11.25
CA SER A 302 -18.73 -10.29 11.60
C SER A 302 -19.44 -11.45 12.28
N GLY A 303 -19.31 -12.69 11.75
CA GLY A 303 -19.77 -13.87 12.45
C GLY A 303 -19.00 -14.06 13.77
N LEU A 304 -18.28 -13.03 14.17
CA LEU A 304 -17.61 -12.92 15.46
C LEU A 304 -18.67 -12.75 16.55
N PRO A 305 -18.51 -13.50 17.63
CA PRO A 305 -19.38 -13.37 18.79
C PRO A 305 -19.47 -11.91 19.21
N GLN A 306 -20.70 -11.41 19.47
CA GLN A 306 -20.93 -10.02 19.89
C GLN A 306 -20.59 -9.85 21.39
N THR A 307 -19.38 -10.21 21.76
CA THR A 307 -18.85 -10.30 23.13
C THR A 307 -18.87 -8.96 23.87
N LEU A 308 -18.84 -7.86 23.12
CA LEU A 308 -18.80 -6.50 23.67
C LEU A 308 -20.11 -5.72 23.43
N ALA A 309 -21.21 -6.40 23.11
CA ALA A 309 -22.49 -5.73 22.87
C ALA A 309 -22.90 -4.81 24.03
N GLY A 310 -23.15 -3.52 23.73
CA GLY A 310 -23.52 -2.50 24.70
C GLY A 310 -22.42 -2.01 25.63
N LYS A 311 -21.17 -2.46 25.44
CA LYS A 311 -20.00 -2.06 26.22
C LYS A 311 -19.23 -0.93 25.58
N THR A 312 -18.67 -0.04 26.41
CA THR A 312 -17.85 1.09 25.97
C THR A 312 -16.41 0.86 26.41
N VAL A 313 -15.49 0.79 25.46
CA VAL A 313 -14.06 0.54 25.71
C VAL A 313 -13.23 1.71 25.17
N VAL A 314 -12.23 2.12 25.94
CA VAL A 314 -11.24 3.13 25.52
C VAL A 314 -9.89 2.49 25.37
N VAL A 315 -9.16 2.78 24.30
CA VAL A 315 -7.80 2.32 24.09
C VAL A 315 -6.81 3.48 24.20
N THR A 316 -5.73 3.29 24.96
CA THR A 316 -4.67 4.29 25.17
C THR A 316 -3.29 3.63 25.25
N GLY A 317 -2.25 4.35 24.84
CA GLY A 317 -0.91 3.80 24.72
C GLY A 317 -0.68 3.07 23.38
N SER A 318 0.49 2.42 23.27
CA SER A 318 0.86 1.56 22.14
C SER A 318 0.68 0.10 22.53
N LEU A 319 -0.01 -0.66 21.73
CA LEU A 319 -0.16 -2.11 21.86
C LEU A 319 0.82 -2.80 20.93
N GLU A 320 1.19 -4.04 21.22
CA GLU A 320 2.15 -4.82 20.43
C GLU A 320 1.51 -5.35 19.16
N ASP A 321 0.34 -6.00 19.27
CA ASP A 321 -0.35 -6.66 18.15
C ASP A 321 -1.47 -5.80 17.53
N PHE A 322 -1.82 -4.68 18.15
CA PHE A 322 -2.86 -3.78 17.68
C PHE A 322 -2.34 -2.37 17.43
N SER A 323 -2.62 -1.82 16.26
CA SER A 323 -2.64 -0.37 16.10
C SER A 323 -3.83 0.22 16.87
N ARG A 324 -3.82 1.54 17.16
CA ARG A 324 -4.98 2.20 17.79
C ARG A 324 -6.28 2.03 16.99
N ASP A 325 -6.18 1.99 15.68
CA ASP A 325 -7.34 1.88 14.81
C ASP A 325 -7.80 0.42 14.70
N SER A 326 -6.90 -0.56 14.61
CA SER A 326 -7.27 -1.97 14.62
C SER A 326 -7.86 -2.43 15.97
N ALA A 327 -7.40 -1.88 17.10
CA ALA A 327 -7.98 -2.15 18.41
C ALA A 327 -9.43 -1.61 18.51
N LYS A 328 -9.68 -0.39 18.01
CA LYS A 328 -11.05 0.16 17.94
C LYS A 328 -11.94 -0.67 17.03
N GLU A 329 -11.40 -1.11 15.90
CA GLU A 329 -12.11 -1.97 14.96
C GLU A 329 -12.50 -3.30 15.61
N ALA A 330 -11.58 -3.95 16.31
CA ALA A 330 -11.84 -5.19 17.04
C ALA A 330 -12.97 -5.05 18.08
N ILE A 331 -13.07 -3.89 18.75
CA ILE A 331 -14.16 -3.57 19.69
C ILE A 331 -15.48 -3.45 18.95
N VAL A 332 -15.52 -2.69 17.85
CA VAL A 332 -16.75 -2.43 17.08
C VAL A 332 -17.26 -3.71 16.42
N LEU A 333 -16.38 -4.54 15.85
CA LEU A 333 -16.72 -5.83 15.23
C LEU A 333 -17.39 -6.79 16.23
N ARG A 334 -17.18 -6.59 17.53
CA ARG A 334 -17.80 -7.39 18.62
C ARG A 334 -18.97 -6.68 19.30
N GLY A 335 -19.54 -5.66 18.65
CA GLY A 335 -20.72 -4.94 19.14
C GLY A 335 -20.43 -3.89 20.20
N GLY A 336 -19.16 -3.63 20.51
CA GLY A 336 -18.74 -2.63 21.49
C GLY A 336 -18.63 -1.23 20.92
N LYS A 337 -18.64 -0.23 21.80
CA LYS A 337 -18.39 1.18 21.47
C LYS A 337 -16.94 1.55 21.79
N ALA A 338 -16.13 1.85 20.78
CA ALA A 338 -14.79 2.38 20.98
C ALA A 338 -14.84 3.90 21.22
N ALA A 339 -14.61 4.33 22.46
CA ALA A 339 -14.70 5.75 22.82
C ALA A 339 -13.31 6.44 22.75
N GLY A 340 -13.33 7.72 22.36
CA GLY A 340 -12.12 8.55 22.28
C GLY A 340 -11.66 9.13 23.62
N SER A 341 -12.52 9.16 24.63
CA SER A 341 -12.27 9.74 25.96
C SER A 341 -12.84 8.87 27.06
N VAL A 342 -12.19 8.90 28.22
CA VAL A 342 -12.63 8.17 29.42
C VAL A 342 -13.72 8.97 30.16
N SER A 343 -14.81 8.31 30.49
CA SER A 343 -15.94 8.88 31.26
C SER A 343 -16.54 7.80 32.17
N ARG A 344 -17.45 8.19 33.06
CA ARG A 344 -18.17 7.24 33.93
C ARG A 344 -19.01 6.18 33.19
N LYS A 345 -19.20 6.37 31.86
CA LYS A 345 -19.89 5.40 31.00
C LYS A 345 -18.92 4.44 30.31
N THR A 346 -17.62 4.52 30.60
CA THR A 346 -16.61 3.62 30.08
C THR A 346 -16.57 2.35 30.92
N ASP A 347 -16.72 1.19 30.29
CA ASP A 347 -16.69 -0.11 30.98
C ASP A 347 -15.24 -0.57 31.22
N TRP A 348 -14.36 -0.38 30.24
CA TRP A 348 -12.94 -0.76 30.33
C TRP A 348 -12.01 0.21 29.62
N VAL A 349 -10.78 0.31 30.12
CA VAL A 349 -9.71 1.04 29.44
C VAL A 349 -8.56 0.09 29.15
N VAL A 350 -8.25 -0.12 27.88
CA VAL A 350 -7.07 -0.90 27.43
C VAL A 350 -5.86 0.01 27.46
N VAL A 351 -4.82 -0.43 28.18
CA VAL A 351 -3.63 0.36 28.48
C VAL A 351 -2.41 -0.35 27.90
N GLY A 352 -1.83 0.22 26.87
CA GLY A 352 -0.54 -0.21 26.29
C GLY A 352 0.62 0.62 26.81
N GLU A 353 1.78 0.45 26.22
CA GLU A 353 2.97 1.22 26.55
C GLU A 353 2.77 2.73 26.34
N ASN A 354 3.41 3.53 27.18
CA ASN A 354 3.33 4.99 27.15
C ASN A 354 1.88 5.53 27.22
N ALA A 355 1.04 4.91 28.02
CA ALA A 355 -0.31 5.35 28.26
C ALA A 355 -0.31 6.75 28.91
N GLY A 356 -0.91 7.72 28.24
CA GLY A 356 -0.97 9.12 28.71
C GLY A 356 -2.11 9.37 29.70
N SER A 357 -2.60 10.62 29.73
CA SER A 357 -3.64 11.14 30.67
C SER A 357 -4.93 10.33 30.75
N LYS A 358 -5.23 9.47 29.77
CA LYS A 358 -6.44 8.62 29.79
C LYS A 358 -6.34 7.48 30.82
N ALA A 359 -5.16 6.92 31.05
CA ALA A 359 -4.94 5.91 32.08
C ALA A 359 -5.12 6.51 33.47
N ALA A 360 -4.53 7.67 33.75
CA ALA A 360 -4.71 8.40 35.01
C ALA A 360 -6.19 8.73 35.26
N LYS A 361 -6.93 9.12 34.22
CA LYS A 361 -8.36 9.40 34.35
C LYS A 361 -9.20 8.15 34.59
N ALA A 362 -8.78 6.99 34.06
CA ALA A 362 -9.43 5.71 34.34
C ALA A 362 -9.27 5.33 35.83
N GLU A 363 -8.07 5.49 36.36
CA GLU A 363 -7.75 5.26 37.77
C GLU A 363 -8.55 6.19 38.68
N GLU A 364 -8.60 7.49 38.36
CA GLU A 364 -9.40 8.48 39.10
C GLU A 364 -10.90 8.11 39.17
N LEU A 365 -11.44 7.56 38.08
CA LEU A 365 -12.84 7.18 37.96
C LEU A 365 -13.13 5.74 38.41
N GLY A 366 -12.09 4.99 38.83
CA GLY A 366 -12.22 3.59 39.27
C GLY A 366 -12.63 2.64 38.14
N ILE A 367 -12.27 2.95 36.89
CA ILE A 367 -12.63 2.14 35.74
C ILE A 367 -11.57 1.04 35.57
N PRO A 368 -11.96 -0.24 35.38
CA PRO A 368 -11.03 -1.33 35.16
C PRO A 368 -10.11 -1.09 33.99
N MET A 369 -8.81 -1.24 34.22
CA MET A 369 -7.76 -1.15 33.19
C MET A 369 -7.29 -2.54 32.80
N LEU A 370 -7.14 -2.76 31.51
CA LEU A 370 -6.77 -4.03 30.90
C LEU A 370 -5.42 -3.89 30.19
N ASN A 371 -4.57 -4.89 30.32
CA ASN A 371 -3.43 -5.04 29.42
C ASN A 371 -3.87 -5.66 28.08
N GLU A 372 -2.95 -5.81 27.15
CA GLU A 372 -3.25 -6.32 25.81
C GLU A 372 -3.75 -7.76 25.79
N ASP A 373 -3.22 -8.63 26.64
CA ASP A 373 -3.66 -10.03 26.74
C ASP A 373 -5.08 -10.15 27.30
N GLN A 374 -5.39 -9.36 28.32
CA GLN A 374 -6.73 -9.25 28.86
C GLN A 374 -7.71 -8.66 27.81
N PHE A 375 -7.24 -7.73 26.99
CA PHE A 375 -8.03 -7.22 25.89
C PHE A 375 -8.33 -8.30 24.84
N LYS A 376 -7.35 -9.12 24.45
CA LYS A 376 -7.57 -10.27 23.56
C LYS A 376 -8.58 -11.25 24.15
N GLN A 377 -8.42 -11.61 25.42
CA GLN A 377 -9.38 -12.47 26.11
C GLN A 377 -10.79 -11.86 26.12
N LEU A 378 -10.91 -10.57 26.41
CA LEU A 378 -12.19 -9.86 26.40
C LEU A 378 -12.85 -9.86 25.02
N LEU A 379 -12.06 -9.68 23.98
CA LEU A 379 -12.53 -9.76 22.58
C LEU A 379 -13.09 -11.16 22.25
N ASP A 380 -12.49 -12.22 22.75
CA ASP A 380 -12.86 -13.58 22.42
C ASP A 380 -14.03 -14.10 23.27
N THR A 381 -14.05 -13.79 24.56
CA THR A 381 -15.00 -14.40 25.52
C THR A 381 -16.08 -13.41 26.01
N GLY A 382 -15.85 -12.10 25.91
CA GLY A 382 -16.72 -11.08 26.52
C GLY A 382 -16.61 -10.98 28.04
N THR A 383 -15.77 -11.78 28.65
CA THR A 383 -15.56 -11.86 30.10
C THR A 383 -14.06 -11.82 30.42
N LEU A 384 -13.74 -11.29 31.58
CA LEU A 384 -12.39 -11.35 32.12
C LEU A 384 -12.39 -12.42 33.21
N ASP A 385 -11.46 -13.36 33.14
CA ASP A 385 -11.14 -14.18 34.29
C ASP A 385 -10.53 -13.28 35.37
N THR A 386 -11.37 -12.76 36.24
CA THR A 386 -10.91 -12.18 37.49
C THR A 386 -10.47 -13.36 38.37
N GLY A 387 -9.25 -13.82 38.16
CA GLY A 387 -8.59 -14.68 39.12
C GLY A 387 -8.48 -13.90 40.45
N ILE A 388 -9.45 -14.09 41.32
CA ILE A 388 -9.32 -13.72 42.72
C ILE A 388 -8.22 -14.64 43.25
N VAL A 389 -7.02 -14.11 43.35
CA VAL A 389 -6.00 -14.68 44.25
C VAL A 389 -6.43 -14.21 45.60
N GLU A 390 -7.00 -15.15 46.42
CA GLU A 390 -7.16 -15.01 47.85
C GLU A 390 -5.80 -14.84 48.53
#